data_e536018a6316ef8ce77ffb36678cffd9
#
_entry.id   e536018a6316ef8ce77ffb36678cffd9
#
_cell.length_a   1.000
_cell.length_b   1.000
_cell.length_c   1.000
_cell.angle_alpha   90.00
_cell.angle_beta   90.00
_cell.angle_gamma   90.00
#
_symmetry.space_group_name_H-M   'P 1'
#
loop_
_entity.id
_entity.type
_entity.pdbx_description
1 polymer ?
#
loop_
_entity_poly.entity_id
_entity_poly.type
_entity_poly.pdbx_seq_one_letter_code
_entity_poly.pdbx_strand_id
1 'polypeptide(L)'
;FMEIVPNQHAKAYLVGMATDFGAYDQWKNTKEDMLVKVYTGENILFAGYVKTAECCFENRIHHIILELVSTTEGMDRVRKSKSFQDVSASYKEIIEDCVSEEQAACTFDVDEKKIGRPIIRYRETTWEFAIRMASHFHTVIYPIETASKPSIWFGCKTVGMDTKQIKTESYSHGIDEKYCAQMAKM
;
A
#
# COMPACT_ATOMS: atom_id res chain seq x y z
N PHE A 1 -8.72 -8.16 -10.88
CA PHE A 1 -7.28 -7.90 -10.89
C PHE A 1 -6.90 -7.05 -9.70
N MET A 2 -5.77 -7.37 -9.06
CA MET A 2 -5.24 -6.64 -7.91
C MET A 2 -3.75 -6.40 -8.15
N GLU A 3 -3.27 -5.19 -7.83
CA GLU A 3 -1.89 -4.77 -7.99
C GLU A 3 -1.35 -4.25 -6.66
N ILE A 4 -0.25 -4.83 -6.21
CA ILE A 4 0.47 -4.43 -5.00
C ILE A 4 1.92 -4.19 -5.37
N VAL A 5 2.35 -2.94 -5.30
CA VAL A 5 3.69 -2.50 -5.67
C VAL A 5 4.35 -1.83 -4.46
N PRO A 6 5.64 -2.08 -4.19
CA PRO A 6 6.36 -1.39 -3.14
C PRO A 6 6.26 0.13 -3.27
N ASN A 7 6.12 0.82 -2.15
CA ASN A 7 6.03 2.28 -2.08
C ASN A 7 4.85 2.90 -2.85
N GLN A 8 3.86 2.10 -3.23
CA GLN A 8 2.63 2.55 -3.89
C GLN A 8 1.41 2.05 -3.12
N HIS A 9 0.29 2.77 -3.22
CA HIS A 9 -0.99 2.29 -2.72
C HIS A 9 -1.46 1.12 -3.58
N ALA A 10 -1.97 0.06 -2.94
CA ALA A 10 -2.51 -1.08 -3.68
C ALA A 10 -3.77 -0.67 -4.45
N LYS A 11 -3.97 -1.27 -5.61
CA LYS A 11 -5.14 -1.06 -6.46
C LYS A 11 -5.86 -2.35 -6.72
N ALA A 12 -7.17 -2.28 -6.85
CA ALA A 12 -7.98 -3.40 -7.30
C ALA A 12 -8.97 -2.95 -8.37
N TYR A 13 -9.11 -3.78 -9.41
CA TYR A 13 -10.07 -3.61 -10.48
C TYR A 13 -11.06 -4.76 -10.42
N LEU A 14 -12.33 -4.42 -10.21
CA LEU A 14 -13.41 -5.37 -10.11
C LEU A 14 -14.32 -5.20 -11.32
N VAL A 15 -14.64 -6.31 -11.97
CA VAL A 15 -15.65 -6.37 -13.02
C VAL A 15 -16.72 -7.34 -12.57
N GLY A 16 -17.95 -6.88 -12.49
CA GLY A 16 -19.10 -7.68 -12.08
C GLY A 16 -20.28 -7.51 -13.01
N MET A 17 -21.27 -8.36 -12.86
CA MET A 17 -22.55 -8.26 -13.56
C MET A 17 -23.67 -8.05 -12.52
N ALA A 18 -24.50 -7.02 -12.74
CA ALA A 18 -25.71 -6.86 -11.94
C ALA A 18 -26.80 -7.75 -12.55
N THR A 19 -27.18 -8.78 -11.79
CA THR A 19 -28.17 -9.77 -12.22
C THR A 19 -29.62 -9.34 -11.93
N ASP A 20 -29.78 -8.32 -11.09
CA ASP A 20 -31.08 -7.78 -10.72
C ASP A 20 -31.06 -6.25 -10.51
N PHE A 21 -32.25 -5.65 -10.46
CA PHE A 21 -32.43 -4.22 -10.24
C PHE A 21 -31.91 -3.74 -8.89
N GLY A 22 -31.95 -4.56 -7.85
CA GLY A 22 -31.47 -4.20 -6.51
C GLY A 22 -29.95 -4.02 -6.48
N ALA A 23 -29.20 -4.90 -7.14
CA ALA A 23 -27.75 -4.78 -7.30
C ALA A 23 -27.37 -3.53 -8.11
N TYR A 24 -28.13 -3.22 -9.15
CA TYR A 24 -27.93 -2.01 -9.94
C TYR A 24 -28.17 -0.73 -9.14
N ASP A 25 -29.24 -0.68 -8.34
CA ASP A 25 -29.56 0.49 -7.52
C ASP A 25 -28.51 0.70 -6.41
N GLN A 26 -28.01 -0.37 -5.80
CA GLN A 26 -26.92 -0.27 -4.83
C GLN A 26 -25.66 0.29 -5.49
N TRP A 27 -25.32 -0.20 -6.68
CA TRP A 27 -24.18 0.30 -7.42
C TRP A 27 -24.33 1.78 -7.81
N LYS A 28 -25.48 2.21 -8.27
CA LYS A 28 -25.79 3.60 -8.64
C LYS A 28 -25.58 4.58 -7.48
N ASN A 29 -25.69 4.11 -6.26
CA ASN A 29 -25.45 4.89 -5.04
C ASN A 29 -23.99 4.84 -4.57
N THR A 30 -23.12 4.11 -5.27
CA THR A 30 -21.69 4.06 -4.97
C THR A 30 -21.05 5.42 -5.29
N LYS A 31 -20.34 5.98 -4.32
CA LYS A 31 -19.68 7.29 -4.42
C LYS A 31 -18.18 7.10 -4.31
N GLU A 32 -17.43 8.06 -4.86
CA GLU A 32 -16.02 8.20 -4.53
C GLU A 32 -15.79 8.19 -3.02
N ASP A 33 -14.66 7.67 -2.59
CA ASP A 33 -14.26 7.55 -1.18
C ASP A 33 -15.16 6.62 -0.32
N MET A 34 -16.11 5.87 -0.89
CA MET A 34 -16.77 4.78 -0.17
C MET A 34 -15.79 3.65 0.11
N LEU A 35 -15.78 3.19 1.36
CA LEU A 35 -15.01 2.00 1.74
C LEU A 35 -15.71 0.74 1.20
N VAL A 36 -15.02 -0.01 0.36
CA VAL A 36 -15.46 -1.30 -0.20
C VAL A 36 -14.54 -2.40 0.32
N LYS A 37 -15.13 -3.53 0.68
CA LYS A 37 -14.42 -4.75 1.05
C LYS A 37 -14.76 -5.85 0.07
N VAL A 38 -13.73 -6.49 -0.45
CA VAL A 38 -13.83 -7.65 -1.34
C VAL A 38 -13.52 -8.90 -0.56
N TYR A 39 -14.39 -9.89 -0.64
CA TYR A 39 -14.25 -11.13 0.11
C TYR A 39 -14.09 -12.34 -0.82
N THR A 40 -13.37 -13.37 -0.33
CA THR A 40 -13.46 -14.73 -0.83
C THR A 40 -13.81 -15.65 0.32
N GLY A 41 -15.02 -16.18 0.32
CA GLY A 41 -15.59 -16.82 1.51
C GLY A 41 -15.63 -15.84 2.68
N GLU A 42 -15.00 -16.18 3.79
CA GLU A 42 -14.92 -15.33 4.98
C GLU A 42 -13.69 -14.40 5.02
N ASN A 43 -12.76 -14.57 4.08
CA ASN A 43 -11.51 -13.81 4.07
C ASN A 43 -11.63 -12.53 3.25
N ILE A 44 -11.13 -11.43 3.79
CA ILE A 44 -11.00 -10.17 3.05
C ILE A 44 -9.81 -10.31 2.10
N LEU A 45 -10.06 -10.14 0.80
CA LEU A 45 -9.01 -10.06 -0.22
C LEU A 45 -8.50 -8.64 -0.40
N PHE A 46 -9.40 -7.66 -0.30
CA PHE A 46 -9.07 -6.25 -0.48
C PHE A 46 -10.04 -5.38 0.29
N ALA A 47 -9.51 -4.32 0.89
CA ALA A 47 -10.29 -3.25 1.50
C ALA A 47 -9.74 -1.90 1.01
N GLY A 48 -10.60 -1.05 0.48
CA GLY A 48 -10.14 0.22 -0.08
C GLY A 48 -11.28 1.16 -0.44
N TYR A 49 -10.92 2.33 -0.91
CA TYR A 49 -11.85 3.36 -1.33
C TYR A 49 -12.13 3.27 -2.83
N VAL A 50 -13.37 3.57 -3.23
CA VAL A 50 -13.76 3.68 -4.63
C VAL A 50 -13.09 4.92 -5.23
N LYS A 51 -12.38 4.74 -6.35
CA LYS A 51 -11.84 5.82 -7.17
C LYS A 51 -12.74 6.10 -8.37
N THR A 52 -13.09 5.06 -9.08
CA THR A 52 -14.03 5.15 -10.20
C THR A 52 -15.07 4.04 -10.10
N ALA A 53 -16.28 4.35 -10.53
CA ALA A 53 -17.38 3.41 -10.63
C ALA A 53 -18.08 3.63 -11.98
N GLU A 54 -17.98 2.67 -12.87
CA GLU A 54 -18.55 2.73 -14.19
C GLU A 54 -19.58 1.62 -14.38
N CYS A 55 -20.63 1.90 -15.14
CA CYS A 55 -21.59 0.90 -15.57
C CYS A 55 -21.76 0.99 -17.07
N CYS A 56 -21.61 -0.11 -17.75
CA CYS A 56 -22.01 -0.25 -19.14
C CYS A 56 -23.13 -1.28 -19.28
N PHE A 57 -24.06 -1.01 -20.20
CA PHE A 57 -25.16 -1.89 -20.53
C PHE A 57 -24.88 -2.53 -21.88
N GLU A 58 -24.57 -3.81 -21.86
CA GLU A 58 -24.22 -4.55 -23.06
C GLU A 58 -24.92 -5.92 -23.03
N ASN A 59 -25.45 -6.35 -24.18
CA ASN A 59 -26.16 -7.64 -24.31
C ASN A 59 -27.29 -7.86 -23.27
N ARG A 60 -28.00 -6.79 -22.91
CA ARG A 60 -29.06 -6.79 -21.85
C ARG A 60 -28.58 -7.06 -20.44
N ILE A 61 -27.28 -6.91 -20.17
CA ILE A 61 -26.68 -7.10 -18.86
C ILE A 61 -25.98 -5.80 -18.46
N HIS A 62 -26.15 -5.39 -17.21
CA HIS A 62 -25.36 -4.32 -16.62
C HIS A 62 -24.02 -4.84 -16.13
N HIS A 63 -22.94 -4.37 -16.71
CA HIS A 63 -21.58 -4.62 -16.26
C HIS A 63 -21.13 -3.47 -15.38
N ILE A 64 -20.64 -3.81 -14.19
CA ILE A 64 -20.14 -2.87 -13.19
C ILE A 64 -18.63 -2.99 -13.18
N ILE A 65 -17.95 -1.85 -13.30
CA ILE A 65 -16.49 -1.77 -13.20
C ILE A 65 -16.16 -0.83 -12.04
N LEU A 66 -15.42 -1.33 -11.07
CA LEU A 66 -14.93 -0.56 -9.93
C LEU A 66 -13.42 -0.54 -9.92
N GLU A 67 -12.85 0.65 -9.82
CA GLU A 67 -11.47 0.86 -9.47
C GLU A 67 -11.37 1.26 -8.01
N LEU A 68 -10.61 0.50 -7.24
CA LEU A 68 -10.40 0.70 -5.83
C LEU A 68 -8.93 1.02 -5.55
N VAL A 69 -8.68 1.83 -4.52
CA VAL A 69 -7.36 2.08 -3.95
C VAL A 69 -7.37 1.69 -2.47
N SER A 70 -6.28 1.12 -1.97
CA SER A 70 -6.17 0.71 -0.56
C SER A 70 -6.40 1.88 0.41
N THR A 71 -6.83 1.55 1.61
CA THR A 71 -7.09 2.54 2.68
C THR A 71 -5.88 3.41 3.01
N THR A 72 -4.66 2.97 2.67
CA THR A 72 -3.42 3.73 2.87
C THR A 72 -3.36 5.05 2.11
N GLU A 73 -4.18 5.23 1.06
CA GLU A 73 -4.31 6.51 0.37
C GLU A 73 -4.72 7.65 1.33
N GLY A 74 -5.47 7.32 2.40
CA GLY A 74 -5.79 8.29 3.45
C GLY A 74 -4.55 8.94 4.08
N MET A 75 -3.43 8.23 4.15
CA MET A 75 -2.16 8.72 4.70
C MET A 75 -1.42 9.67 3.75
N ASP A 76 -1.85 9.78 2.51
CA ASP A 76 -1.20 10.59 1.46
C ASP A 76 -1.97 11.88 1.12
N ARG A 77 -3.02 12.19 1.88
CA ARG A 77 -3.91 13.33 1.59
C ARG A 77 -3.42 14.65 2.17
N VAL A 78 -2.81 14.64 3.36
CA VAL A 78 -2.49 15.85 4.11
C VAL A 78 -0.99 15.97 4.34
N ARG A 79 -0.41 17.08 3.89
CA ARG A 79 0.99 17.42 4.12
C ARG A 79 1.16 18.09 5.49
N LYS A 80 2.08 17.58 6.28
CA LYS A 80 2.39 18.07 7.63
C LYS A 80 3.87 18.41 7.75
N SER A 81 4.19 19.18 8.80
CA SER A 81 5.58 19.47 9.18
C SER A 81 5.76 19.17 10.66
N LYS A 82 6.82 18.43 10.99
CA LYS A 82 7.16 18.01 12.35
C LYS A 82 8.66 17.86 12.49
N SER A 83 9.22 18.16 13.66
CA SER A 83 10.63 18.01 13.96
C SER A 83 10.83 16.99 15.07
N PHE A 84 11.72 16.05 14.86
CA PHE A 84 12.15 15.03 15.82
C PHE A 84 13.57 15.34 16.23
N GLN A 85 13.76 15.91 17.41
CA GLN A 85 15.05 16.41 17.89
C GLN A 85 15.73 15.48 18.89
N ASP A 86 14.97 14.58 19.51
CA ASP A 86 15.53 13.58 20.41
C ASP A 86 16.27 12.51 19.59
N VAL A 87 17.59 12.64 19.52
CA VAL A 87 18.47 11.74 18.78
C VAL A 87 18.53 10.32 19.36
N SER A 88 18.02 10.12 20.58
CA SER A 88 17.92 8.81 21.22
C SER A 88 16.65 8.05 20.81
N ALA A 89 15.67 8.73 20.26
CA ALA A 89 14.46 8.11 19.73
C ALA A 89 14.77 7.15 18.57
N SER A 90 13.98 6.11 18.43
CA SER A 90 14.10 5.17 17.33
C SER A 90 13.33 5.64 16.09
N TYR A 91 13.71 5.11 14.93
CA TYR A 91 12.92 5.31 13.69
C TYR A 91 11.49 4.78 13.86
N LYS A 92 11.32 3.68 14.57
CA LYS A 92 10.01 3.10 14.85
C LYS A 92 9.12 4.09 15.58
N GLU A 93 9.62 4.68 16.69
CA GLU A 93 8.85 5.66 17.47
C GLU A 93 8.42 6.86 16.66
N ILE A 94 9.30 7.45 15.85
CA ILE A 94 8.95 8.62 15.02
C ILE A 94 7.98 8.29 13.88
N ILE A 95 8.04 7.07 13.34
CA ILE A 95 7.10 6.60 12.31
C ILE A 95 5.74 6.32 12.95
N GLU A 96 5.69 5.59 14.07
CA GLU A 96 4.45 5.31 14.81
C GLU A 96 3.74 6.59 15.25
N ASP A 97 4.48 7.60 15.69
CA ASP A 97 3.95 8.90 16.05
C ASP A 97 3.26 9.58 14.84
N CYS A 98 3.88 9.56 13.67
CA CYS A 98 3.26 10.12 12.46
C CYS A 98 2.08 9.29 11.95
N VAL A 99 2.17 7.96 12.01
CA VAL A 99 1.14 7.04 11.52
C VAL A 99 -0.10 7.09 12.42
N SER A 100 0.08 7.19 13.73
CA SER A 100 -1.03 7.29 14.70
C SER A 100 -1.86 8.56 14.53
N GLU A 101 -1.25 9.65 14.08
CA GLU A 101 -1.97 10.89 13.74
C GLU A 101 -3.03 10.71 12.66
N GLU A 102 -2.88 9.72 11.79
CA GLU A 102 -3.82 9.36 10.71
C GLU A 102 -4.73 8.18 11.11
N GLN A 103 -4.75 7.80 12.39
CA GLN A 103 -5.45 6.60 12.88
C GLN A 103 -5.07 5.33 12.11
N ALA A 104 -3.85 5.31 11.59
CA ALA A 104 -3.27 4.23 10.82
C ALA A 104 -2.43 3.30 11.71
N ALA A 105 -2.02 2.15 11.16
CA ALA A 105 -1.16 1.19 11.83
C ALA A 105 0.11 0.93 11.00
N CYS A 106 1.20 0.57 11.67
CA CYS A 106 2.44 0.18 11.04
C CYS A 106 2.94 -1.14 11.64
N THR A 107 3.23 -2.11 10.78
CA THR A 107 3.93 -3.34 11.16
C THR A 107 5.37 -3.23 10.69
N PHE A 108 6.33 -3.41 11.60
CA PHE A 108 7.75 -3.29 11.30
C PHE A 108 8.40 -4.65 11.12
N ASP A 109 9.14 -4.80 10.02
CA ASP A 109 9.99 -5.95 9.70
C ASP A 109 11.42 -5.45 9.41
N VAL A 110 11.94 -4.67 10.34
CA VAL A 110 13.31 -4.12 10.33
C VAL A 110 13.85 -4.09 11.75
N ASP A 111 15.17 -4.16 11.87
CA ASP A 111 15.85 -4.03 13.14
C ASP A 111 15.64 -2.64 13.75
N GLU A 112 15.61 -2.57 15.08
CA GLU A 112 15.49 -1.30 15.76
C GLU A 112 16.75 -0.47 15.60
N LYS A 113 16.57 0.80 15.21
CA LYS A 113 17.66 1.74 14.96
C LYS A 113 17.30 3.13 15.49
N LYS A 114 18.22 3.74 16.24
CA LYS A 114 18.07 5.14 16.68
C LYS A 114 18.29 6.09 15.53
N ILE A 115 17.60 7.24 15.56
CA ILE A 115 17.73 8.25 14.51
C ILE A 115 19.13 8.89 14.48
N GLY A 116 19.81 9.00 15.65
CA GLY A 116 21.20 9.47 15.76
C GLY A 116 21.46 10.92 15.34
N ARG A 117 20.52 11.57 14.69
CA ARG A 117 20.52 12.97 14.27
C ARG A 117 19.10 13.49 14.19
N PRO A 118 18.85 14.80 14.36
CA PRO A 118 17.52 15.38 14.19
C PRO A 118 16.95 15.06 12.80
N ILE A 119 15.66 14.68 12.77
CA ILE A 119 14.91 14.43 11.54
C ILE A 119 13.79 15.46 11.44
N ILE A 120 13.63 16.05 10.27
CA ILE A 120 12.57 17.00 9.96
C ILE A 120 11.66 16.39 8.91
N ARG A 121 10.37 16.31 9.20
CA ARG A 121 9.31 16.14 8.22
C ARG A 121 8.89 17.54 7.79
N TYR A 122 9.08 17.88 6.53
CA TYR A 122 8.76 19.21 6.02
C TYR A 122 7.81 19.12 4.84
N ARG A 123 6.55 19.49 5.03
CA ARG A 123 5.49 19.47 4.02
C ARG A 123 5.39 18.11 3.28
N GLU A 124 5.56 17.03 4.02
CA GLU A 124 5.42 15.67 3.54
C GLU A 124 4.11 15.07 4.06
N THR A 125 3.49 14.19 3.28
CA THR A 125 2.41 13.34 3.77
C THR A 125 2.96 12.27 4.70
N THR A 126 2.12 11.58 5.44
CA THR A 126 2.58 10.46 6.29
C THR A 126 3.13 9.32 5.45
N TRP A 127 2.56 9.10 4.27
CA TRP A 127 3.02 8.11 3.30
C TRP A 127 4.42 8.46 2.77
N GLU A 128 4.62 9.67 2.27
CA GLU A 128 5.93 10.16 1.78
C GLU A 128 7.00 10.07 2.87
N PHE A 129 6.66 10.49 4.11
CA PHE A 129 7.57 10.39 5.25
C PHE A 129 7.96 8.94 5.55
N ALA A 130 7.01 8.00 5.56
CA ALA A 130 7.29 6.59 5.79
C ALA A 130 8.21 5.99 4.72
N ILE A 131 8.00 6.31 3.43
CA ILE A 131 8.90 5.91 2.32
C ILE A 131 10.31 6.44 2.55
N ARG A 132 10.44 7.73 2.89
CA ARG A 132 11.75 8.33 3.15
C ARG A 132 12.44 7.69 4.35
N MET A 133 11.71 7.34 5.41
CA MET A 133 12.29 6.63 6.54
C MET A 133 12.72 5.21 6.16
N ALA A 134 11.95 4.51 5.31
CA ALA A 134 12.32 3.19 4.81
C ALA A 134 13.64 3.19 4.02
N SER A 135 13.94 4.27 3.30
CA SER A 135 15.20 4.39 2.58
C SER A 135 16.44 4.36 3.50
N HIS A 136 16.31 4.78 4.77
CA HIS A 136 17.41 4.72 5.74
C HIS A 136 17.74 3.28 6.21
N PHE A 137 16.85 2.34 5.90
CA PHE A 137 17.02 0.90 6.13
C PHE A 137 17.28 0.14 4.83
N HIS A 138 17.41 0.83 3.69
CA HIS A 138 17.52 0.22 2.36
C HIS A 138 16.36 -0.74 2.08
N THR A 139 15.16 -0.37 2.51
CA THR A 139 13.94 -1.15 2.37
C THR A 139 12.79 -0.32 1.79
N VAL A 140 11.64 -0.91 1.71
CA VAL A 140 10.41 -0.34 1.14
C VAL A 140 9.26 -0.45 2.13
N ILE A 141 8.13 0.17 1.81
CA ILE A 141 6.86 -0.05 2.49
C ILE A 141 5.86 -0.69 1.56
N TYR A 142 4.94 -1.48 2.13
CA TYR A 142 3.80 -2.05 1.41
C TYR A 142 2.50 -1.62 2.09
N PRO A 143 1.45 -1.36 1.33
CA PRO A 143 0.10 -1.26 1.90
C PRO A 143 -0.36 -2.64 2.39
N ILE A 144 -1.11 -2.68 3.50
CA ILE A 144 -1.83 -3.89 3.90
C ILE A 144 -3.21 -3.79 3.28
N GLU A 145 -3.37 -4.41 2.13
CA GLU A 145 -4.53 -4.29 1.22
C GLU A 145 -5.82 -4.87 1.80
N THR A 146 -5.71 -5.74 2.80
CA THR A 146 -6.86 -6.35 3.48
C THR A 146 -7.38 -5.54 4.67
N ALA A 147 -6.65 -4.50 5.07
CA ALA A 147 -6.97 -3.71 6.24
C ALA A 147 -8.06 -2.67 5.98
N SER A 148 -9.09 -2.65 6.82
CA SER A 148 -10.19 -1.68 6.76
C SER A 148 -9.82 -0.28 7.24
N LYS A 149 -8.65 -0.13 7.88
CA LYS A 149 -8.03 1.13 8.28
C LYS A 149 -6.67 1.25 7.61
N PRO A 150 -6.16 2.46 7.38
CA PRO A 150 -4.84 2.63 6.80
C PRO A 150 -3.80 1.82 7.58
N SER A 151 -3.12 0.92 6.90
CA SER A 151 -2.13 0.05 7.55
C SER A 151 -0.99 -0.23 6.58
N ILE A 152 0.24 -0.12 7.07
CA ILE A 152 1.45 -0.32 6.29
C ILE A 152 2.33 -1.42 6.89
N TRP A 153 3.00 -2.13 6.02
CA TRP A 153 4.11 -3.00 6.35
C TRP A 153 5.41 -2.26 6.02
N PHE A 154 6.25 -2.04 7.04
CA PHE A 154 7.52 -1.34 6.89
C PHE A 154 8.66 -2.36 6.91
N GLY A 155 9.25 -2.63 5.75
CA GLY A 155 10.26 -3.66 5.57
C GLY A 155 9.95 -4.57 4.39
N CYS A 156 10.81 -5.55 4.15
CA CYS A 156 10.56 -6.58 3.15
C CYS A 156 9.61 -7.63 3.72
N LYS A 157 8.43 -7.80 3.13
CA LYS A 157 7.45 -8.80 3.52
C LYS A 157 7.99 -10.21 3.19
N THR A 158 8.77 -10.79 4.11
CA THR A 158 9.40 -12.10 3.93
C THR A 158 8.54 -13.27 4.42
N VAL A 159 7.47 -12.98 5.14
CA VAL A 159 6.60 -14.01 5.74
C VAL A 159 5.77 -14.71 4.66
N GLY A 160 6.03 -15.99 4.45
CA GLY A 160 5.28 -16.85 3.52
C GLY A 160 5.76 -16.83 2.07
N MET A 161 6.89 -16.22 1.77
CA MET A 161 7.53 -16.32 0.46
C MET A 161 8.65 -17.38 0.48
N ASP A 162 8.68 -18.27 -0.51
CA ASP A 162 9.84 -19.10 -0.77
C ASP A 162 11.00 -18.18 -1.18
N THR A 163 11.93 -17.95 -0.25
CA THR A 163 13.13 -17.17 -0.53
C THR A 163 14.07 -17.97 -1.42
N LYS A 164 14.19 -17.59 -2.68
CA LYS A 164 15.27 -18.08 -3.53
C LYS A 164 16.51 -17.24 -3.24
N GLN A 165 17.59 -17.90 -2.80
CA GLN A 165 18.89 -17.24 -2.71
C GLN A 165 19.37 -16.86 -4.12
N ILE A 166 19.48 -15.58 -4.38
CA ILE A 166 20.13 -15.07 -5.59
C ILE A 166 21.62 -14.97 -5.29
N LYS A 167 22.41 -15.76 -5.99
CA LYS A 167 23.87 -15.57 -5.98
C LYS A 167 24.18 -14.24 -6.71
N THR A 168 24.59 -13.24 -5.96
CA THR A 168 25.12 -12.01 -6.54
C THR A 168 26.60 -12.25 -6.89
N GLU A 169 26.92 -12.25 -8.17
CA GLU A 169 28.28 -12.13 -8.64
C GLU A 169 28.54 -10.64 -8.93
N SER A 170 29.66 -10.11 -8.42
CA SER A 170 30.04 -8.72 -8.69
C SER A 170 30.65 -8.64 -10.08
N TYR A 171 29.97 -7.97 -11.00
CA TYR A 171 30.52 -7.66 -12.32
C TYR A 171 31.08 -6.24 -12.36
N SER A 172 32.26 -6.10 -12.96
CA SER A 172 32.92 -4.78 -13.13
C SER A 172 32.26 -3.90 -14.20
N HIS A 173 31.32 -4.42 -14.98
CA HIS A 173 30.70 -3.75 -16.15
C HIS A 173 29.19 -3.96 -16.29
N GLY A 174 28.43 -3.80 -15.20
CA GLY A 174 26.96 -3.78 -15.25
C GLY A 174 26.31 -5.11 -14.85
N ILE A 175 25.01 -5.05 -14.67
CA ILE A 175 24.17 -6.21 -14.31
C ILE A 175 23.85 -6.99 -15.58
N ASP A 176 24.10 -8.31 -15.59
CA ASP A 176 23.73 -9.17 -16.70
C ASP A 176 22.20 -9.19 -16.89
N GLU A 177 21.72 -8.96 -18.11
CA GLU A 177 20.29 -8.96 -18.49
C GLU A 177 19.54 -10.21 -18.01
N LYS A 178 20.24 -11.33 -17.90
CA LYS A 178 19.71 -12.60 -17.42
C LYS A 178 19.25 -12.53 -15.96
N TYR A 179 19.94 -11.75 -15.12
CA TYR A 179 19.58 -11.54 -13.71
C TYR A 179 18.46 -10.51 -13.56
N CYS A 180 18.45 -9.46 -14.40
CA CYS A 180 17.34 -8.52 -14.45
C CYS A 180 16.02 -9.21 -14.81
N ALA A 181 16.02 -10.17 -15.74
CA ALA A 181 14.84 -10.93 -16.12
C ALA A 181 14.34 -11.88 -15.01
N GLN A 182 15.20 -12.33 -14.10
CA GLN A 182 14.81 -13.13 -12.95
C GLN A 182 14.21 -12.27 -11.82
N MET A 183 14.73 -11.07 -11.59
CA MET A 183 14.17 -10.13 -10.61
C MET A 183 12.79 -9.60 -11.03
N ALA A 184 12.52 -9.47 -12.33
CA ALA A 184 11.23 -9.03 -12.86
C ALA A 184 10.13 -10.11 -12.80
N LYS A 185 10.47 -11.37 -12.44
CA LYS A 185 9.54 -12.49 -12.29
C LYS A 185 9.26 -12.86 -10.83
N MET A 186 9.80 -12.12 -9.88
CA MET A 186 9.49 -12.20 -8.47
C MET A 186 8.39 -11.18 -8.12
#